data_9328ba5b09fd5292f5f533cb0063412b
#
_entry.id   9328ba5b09fd5292f5f533cb0063412b
#
_cell.length_a   1.000
_cell.length_b   1.000
_cell.length_c   1.000
_cell.angle_alpha   90.00
_cell.angle_beta   90.00
_cell.angle_gamma   90.00
#
_symmetry.space_group_name_H-M   'P 1'
#
loop_
_entity.id
_entity.type
_entity.pdbx_description
1 polymer ?
#
loop_
_entity_poly.entity_id
_entity_poly.type
_entity_poly.pdbx_seq_one_letter_code
_entity_poly.pdbx_strand_id
1 'polypeptide(L)'
;ICWVHTELHLPDFNLCQCFFGEHLLVRYPDKTVFIVESEKTALIAAHFMPDGLWLATGGKNGCFNERAVRVLAHRDVVLMPDLGATEQWRQKVSILAKVCQSVSVSTVLEDMATAEQRDQGLDIADFLLMEDTPQMILQRMIDRNPVLQTLIDELGLKLVDAEQI
;
A
#
# COMPACT_ATOMS: atom_id res chain seq x y z
N ILE A 1 3.62 -23.74 8.67
CA ILE A 1 4.20 -23.32 7.36
C ILE A 1 5.71 -23.44 7.52
N CYS A 2 6.37 -24.21 6.65
CA CYS A 2 7.84 -24.29 6.59
C CYS A 2 8.32 -24.03 5.16
N TRP A 3 9.59 -23.66 5.03
CA TRP A 3 10.21 -23.47 3.74
C TRP A 3 10.60 -24.81 3.12
N VAL A 4 10.36 -24.97 1.82
CA VAL A 4 10.66 -26.22 1.09
C VAL A 4 12.12 -26.64 1.26
N HIS A 5 13.06 -25.73 1.19
CA HIS A 5 14.48 -26.02 1.37
C HIS A 5 14.82 -26.50 2.79
N THR A 6 14.09 -26.03 3.81
CA THR A 6 14.25 -26.48 5.20
C THR A 6 13.70 -27.89 5.36
N GLU A 7 12.52 -28.16 4.80
CA GLU A 7 11.89 -29.49 4.86
C GLU A 7 12.69 -30.54 4.11
N LEU A 8 13.22 -30.17 2.96
CA LEU A 8 14.05 -31.06 2.15
C LEU A 8 15.50 -31.15 2.63
N HIS A 9 15.87 -30.47 3.70
CA HIS A 9 17.22 -30.41 4.24
C HIS A 9 18.30 -30.19 3.17
N LEU A 10 18.04 -29.27 2.21
CA LEU A 10 18.95 -29.02 1.11
C LEU A 10 20.26 -28.42 1.64
N PRO A 11 21.41 -29.12 1.54
CA PRO A 11 22.68 -28.52 1.87
C PRO A 11 23.01 -27.42 0.86
N ASP A 12 23.73 -26.41 1.30
CA ASP A 12 24.21 -25.29 0.46
C ASP A 12 23.11 -24.44 -0.18
N PHE A 13 21.85 -24.56 0.28
CA PHE A 13 20.78 -23.71 -0.21
C PHE A 13 20.98 -22.27 0.26
N ASN A 14 21.13 -21.37 -0.71
CA ASN A 14 21.26 -19.94 -0.45
C ASN A 14 19.98 -19.22 -0.88
N LEU A 15 19.15 -18.83 0.06
CA LEU A 15 17.94 -18.06 -0.19
C LEU A 15 18.28 -16.66 -0.67
N CYS A 16 17.95 -16.37 -1.91
CA CYS A 16 18.08 -15.04 -2.49
C CYS A 16 16.70 -14.45 -2.73
N GLN A 17 16.23 -13.64 -1.80
CA GLN A 17 14.97 -12.92 -1.94
C GLN A 17 15.13 -11.70 -2.87
N CYS A 18 14.10 -11.43 -3.66
CA CYS A 18 13.96 -10.27 -4.52
C CYS A 18 12.58 -9.64 -4.29
N PHE A 19 12.38 -8.40 -4.73
CA PHE A 19 11.04 -7.80 -4.69
C PHE A 19 10.10 -8.53 -5.64
N PHE A 20 8.92 -8.87 -5.17
CA PHE A 20 7.86 -9.29 -6.08
C PHE A 20 7.58 -8.16 -7.08
N GLY A 21 7.48 -8.50 -8.35
CA GLY A 21 7.25 -7.50 -9.41
C GLY A 21 8.51 -6.78 -9.90
N GLU A 22 9.72 -7.01 -9.36
CA GLU A 22 10.94 -6.27 -9.75
C GLU A 22 11.29 -6.39 -11.24
N HIS A 23 10.91 -7.47 -11.91
CA HIS A 23 11.08 -7.64 -13.35
C HIS A 23 10.35 -6.58 -14.19
N LEU A 24 9.36 -5.90 -13.63
CA LEU A 24 8.62 -4.82 -14.27
C LEU A 24 9.38 -3.48 -14.25
N LEU A 25 10.40 -3.33 -13.40
CA LEU A 25 11.19 -2.10 -13.31
C LEU A 25 11.83 -1.71 -14.66
N VAL A 26 12.31 -2.69 -15.42
CA VAL A 26 12.90 -2.45 -16.75
C VAL A 26 11.83 -2.01 -17.76
N ARG A 27 10.61 -2.46 -17.58
CA ARG A 27 9.48 -2.18 -18.48
C ARG A 27 8.88 -0.78 -18.28
N TYR A 28 8.98 -0.27 -17.06
CA TYR A 28 8.39 1.00 -16.63
C TYR A 28 9.45 1.87 -15.90
N PRO A 29 10.45 2.38 -16.65
CA PRO A 29 11.58 3.09 -16.04
C PRO A 29 11.19 4.40 -15.34
N ASP A 30 10.13 5.06 -15.81
CA ASP A 30 9.75 6.40 -15.34
C ASP A 30 8.65 6.41 -14.27
N LYS A 31 8.04 5.24 -13.98
CA LYS A 31 6.99 5.17 -12.95
C LYS A 31 7.58 5.27 -11.55
N THR A 32 6.91 6.01 -10.66
CA THR A 32 7.16 5.94 -9.23
C THR A 32 6.93 4.52 -8.72
N VAL A 33 7.85 4.02 -7.91
CA VAL A 33 7.79 2.68 -7.34
C VAL A 33 7.15 2.75 -5.97
N PHE A 34 6.05 2.03 -5.79
CA PHE A 34 5.41 1.83 -4.50
C PHE A 34 5.77 0.46 -3.95
N ILE A 35 6.16 0.40 -2.68
CA ILE A 35 6.55 -0.85 -2.04
C ILE A 35 5.58 -1.15 -0.90
N VAL A 36 4.95 -2.32 -0.95
CA VAL A 36 4.03 -2.88 0.05
C VAL A 36 4.61 -4.15 0.68
N GLU A 37 3.96 -4.65 1.72
CA GLU A 37 4.43 -5.86 2.43
C GLU A 37 4.14 -7.12 1.63
N SER A 38 2.90 -7.32 1.17
CA SER A 38 2.46 -8.56 0.56
C SER A 38 2.27 -8.47 -0.96
N GLU A 39 2.46 -9.60 -1.64
CA GLU A 39 2.24 -9.75 -3.08
C GLU A 39 0.78 -9.53 -3.46
N LYS A 40 -0.16 -9.99 -2.61
CA LYS A 40 -1.61 -9.74 -2.76
C LYS A 40 -1.87 -8.24 -2.86
N THR A 41 -1.31 -7.49 -1.93
CA THR A 41 -1.47 -6.04 -1.84
C THR A 41 -0.91 -5.34 -3.07
N ALA A 42 0.27 -5.75 -3.56
CA ALA A 42 0.87 -5.19 -4.76
C ALA A 42 -0.01 -5.41 -6.01
N LEU A 43 -0.60 -6.60 -6.16
CA LEU A 43 -1.48 -6.91 -7.29
C LEU A 43 -2.77 -6.09 -7.27
N ILE A 44 -3.42 -5.99 -6.11
CA ILE A 44 -4.65 -5.23 -5.95
C ILE A 44 -4.38 -3.74 -6.17
N ALA A 45 -3.34 -3.20 -5.54
CA ALA A 45 -2.97 -1.80 -5.70
C ALA A 45 -2.61 -1.45 -7.16
N ALA A 46 -1.91 -2.33 -7.87
CA ALA A 46 -1.60 -2.15 -9.30
C ALA A 46 -2.86 -2.11 -10.17
N HIS A 47 -3.92 -2.83 -9.80
CA HIS A 47 -5.19 -2.79 -10.52
C HIS A 47 -5.93 -1.45 -10.32
N PHE A 48 -6.03 -0.99 -9.08
CA PHE A 48 -6.78 0.24 -8.75
C PHE A 48 -5.97 1.53 -9.01
N MET A 49 -4.65 1.47 -8.95
CA MET A 49 -3.73 2.61 -9.09
C MET A 49 -2.64 2.29 -10.13
N PRO A 50 -3.00 2.18 -11.43
CA PRO A 50 -2.11 1.73 -12.50
C PRO A 50 -1.00 2.72 -12.85
N ASP A 51 -1.06 3.96 -12.38
CA ASP A 51 -0.04 4.98 -12.66
C ASP A 51 1.27 4.71 -11.92
N GLY A 52 1.22 4.02 -10.80
CA GLY A 52 2.38 3.56 -10.04
C GLY A 52 2.91 2.20 -10.49
N LEU A 53 4.11 1.86 -10.06
CA LEU A 53 4.67 0.52 -10.17
C LEU A 53 4.72 -0.11 -8.76
N TRP A 54 3.94 -1.16 -8.56
CA TRP A 54 3.76 -1.79 -7.26
C TRP A 54 4.63 -3.02 -7.11
N LEU A 55 5.48 -3.00 -6.08
CA LEU A 55 6.36 -4.10 -5.69
C LEU A 55 6.00 -4.57 -4.28
N ALA A 56 6.33 -5.82 -3.96
CA ALA A 56 6.20 -6.30 -2.58
C ALA A 56 7.50 -6.87 -2.03
N THR A 57 7.66 -6.75 -0.71
CA THR A 57 8.83 -7.25 0.00
C THR A 57 8.74 -8.74 0.35
N GLY A 58 7.55 -9.34 0.30
CA GLY A 58 7.30 -10.71 0.73
C GLY A 58 7.30 -10.88 2.24
N GLY A 59 7.02 -9.81 2.98
CA GLY A 59 6.92 -9.78 4.44
C GLY A 59 7.59 -8.57 5.08
N LYS A 60 7.29 -8.36 6.34
CA LYS A 60 7.62 -7.16 7.14
C LYS A 60 9.11 -6.75 7.12
N ASN A 61 10.00 -7.73 7.02
CA ASN A 61 11.45 -7.54 6.99
C ASN A 61 12.09 -7.92 5.65
N GLY A 62 11.30 -8.30 4.65
CA GLY A 62 11.69 -8.91 3.39
C GLY A 62 12.92 -8.33 2.71
N CYS A 63 12.78 -7.84 1.49
CA CYS A 63 13.92 -7.49 0.62
C CYS A 63 14.71 -6.22 0.99
N PHE A 64 14.59 -5.68 2.20
CA PHE A 64 15.33 -4.50 2.65
C PHE A 64 16.78 -4.82 3.05
N ASN A 65 17.59 -5.27 2.09
CA ASN A 65 19.01 -5.48 2.24
C ASN A 65 19.79 -4.86 1.08
N GLU A 66 21.09 -4.60 1.27
CA GLU A 66 21.93 -3.87 0.30
C GLU A 66 21.93 -4.49 -1.11
N ARG A 67 21.77 -5.81 -1.22
CA ARG A 67 21.72 -6.49 -2.51
C ARG A 67 20.38 -6.25 -3.22
N ALA A 68 19.28 -6.48 -2.51
CA ALA A 68 17.94 -6.41 -3.09
C ALA A 68 17.57 -4.97 -3.49
N VAL A 69 17.93 -3.97 -2.67
CA VAL A 69 17.56 -2.57 -2.95
C VAL A 69 18.28 -1.97 -4.17
N ARG A 70 19.35 -2.60 -4.68
CA ARG A 70 20.10 -2.10 -5.85
C ARG A 70 19.25 -2.00 -7.11
N VAL A 71 18.23 -2.84 -7.26
CA VAL A 71 17.32 -2.81 -8.42
C VAL A 71 16.49 -1.51 -8.46
N LEU A 72 16.41 -0.79 -7.34
CA LEU A 72 15.71 0.47 -7.20
C LEU A 72 16.60 1.70 -7.46
N ALA A 73 17.84 1.50 -7.97
CA ALA A 73 18.75 2.59 -8.23
C ALA A 73 18.12 3.66 -9.14
N HIS A 74 18.29 4.92 -8.72
CA HIS A 74 17.79 6.11 -9.44
C HIS A 74 16.25 6.18 -9.59
N ARG A 75 15.48 5.42 -8.79
CA ARG A 75 14.02 5.44 -8.81
C ARG A 75 13.48 6.32 -7.69
N ASP A 76 12.30 6.90 -7.95
CA ASP A 76 11.48 7.50 -6.92
C ASP A 76 10.68 6.39 -6.24
N VAL A 77 10.84 6.28 -4.92
CA VAL A 77 10.27 5.17 -4.13
C VAL A 77 9.37 5.71 -3.02
N VAL A 78 8.18 5.15 -2.92
CA VAL A 78 7.22 5.40 -1.85
C VAL A 78 6.98 4.09 -1.10
N LEU A 79 7.30 4.08 0.17
CA LEU A 79 6.97 2.97 1.06
C LEU A 79 5.52 3.12 1.53
N MET A 80 4.74 2.06 1.37
CA MET A 80 3.32 1.99 1.76
C MET A 80 3.16 0.91 2.84
N PRO A 81 3.55 1.20 4.10
CA PRO A 81 3.43 0.25 5.20
C PRO A 81 1.97 -0.05 5.55
N ASP A 82 1.72 -1.25 6.03
CA ASP A 82 0.47 -1.59 6.69
C ASP A 82 0.27 -0.73 7.94
N LEU A 83 -0.95 -0.57 8.41
CA LEU A 83 -1.26 0.20 9.63
C LEU A 83 -0.45 -0.33 10.83
N GLY A 84 0.15 0.59 11.55
CA GLY A 84 1.02 0.30 12.69
C GLY A 84 2.46 -0.12 12.34
N ALA A 85 2.80 -0.23 11.04
CA ALA A 85 4.17 -0.55 10.61
C ALA A 85 4.99 0.69 10.17
N THR A 86 4.38 1.87 10.14
CA THR A 86 4.99 3.10 9.60
C THR A 86 6.34 3.42 10.22
N GLU A 87 6.47 3.37 11.55
CA GLU A 87 7.72 3.70 12.23
C GLU A 87 8.83 2.67 11.94
N GLN A 88 8.48 1.40 11.88
CA GLN A 88 9.42 0.35 11.49
C GLN A 88 9.92 0.56 10.06
N TRP A 89 9.05 0.97 9.15
CA TRP A 89 9.41 1.18 7.75
C TRP A 89 10.20 2.47 7.52
N ARG A 90 10.03 3.50 8.36
CA ARG A 90 10.90 4.69 8.37
C ARG A 90 12.37 4.33 8.57
N GLN A 91 12.67 3.32 9.38
CA GLN A 91 14.05 2.84 9.58
C GLN A 91 14.67 2.27 8.30
N LYS A 92 13.85 1.79 7.35
CA LYS A 92 14.32 1.25 6.06
C LYS A 92 14.70 2.34 5.06
N VAL A 93 14.27 3.59 5.27
CA VAL A 93 14.60 4.72 4.39
C VAL A 93 16.12 4.88 4.26
N SER A 94 16.87 4.67 5.32
CA SER A 94 18.32 4.86 5.33
C SER A 94 19.09 3.96 4.35
N ILE A 95 18.62 2.73 4.14
CA ILE A 95 19.23 1.80 3.17
C ILE A 95 18.81 2.13 1.73
N LEU A 96 17.56 2.52 1.53
CA LEU A 96 17.02 2.89 0.21
C LEU A 96 17.61 4.21 -0.29
N ALA A 97 17.76 5.21 0.58
CA ALA A 97 18.31 6.53 0.24
C ALA A 97 19.75 6.48 -0.30
N LYS A 98 20.47 5.37 -0.10
CA LYS A 98 21.81 5.19 -0.66
C LYS A 98 21.80 4.92 -2.16
N VAL A 99 20.67 4.46 -2.73
CA VAL A 99 20.59 4.00 -4.12
C VAL A 99 19.46 4.67 -4.91
N CYS A 100 18.35 5.01 -4.26
CA CYS A 100 17.18 5.62 -4.89
C CYS A 100 17.40 7.11 -5.18
N GLN A 101 16.67 7.65 -6.14
CA GLN A 101 16.63 9.09 -6.42
C GLN A 101 15.91 9.83 -5.28
N SER A 102 14.78 9.32 -4.87
CA SER A 102 14.04 9.80 -3.70
C SER A 102 13.38 8.65 -2.95
N VAL A 103 13.16 8.83 -1.65
CA VAL A 103 12.45 7.86 -0.82
C VAL A 103 11.53 8.61 0.14
N SER A 104 10.28 8.20 0.19
CA SER A 104 9.31 8.67 1.18
C SER A 104 8.55 7.51 1.81
N VAL A 105 7.95 7.76 2.96
CA VAL A 105 7.05 6.82 3.64
C VAL A 105 5.67 7.47 3.67
N SER A 106 4.69 6.80 3.09
CA SER A 106 3.32 7.26 3.09
C SER A 106 2.70 7.10 4.47
N THR A 107 1.97 8.12 4.91
CA THR A 107 1.13 8.09 6.13
C THR A 107 -0.36 8.03 5.80
N VAL A 108 -0.71 7.89 4.52
CA VAL A 108 -2.10 8.00 4.07
C VAL A 108 -3.05 7.06 4.81
N LEU A 109 -2.62 5.82 5.10
CA LEU A 109 -3.43 4.86 5.84
C LEU A 109 -3.59 5.29 7.30
N GLU A 110 -2.51 5.76 7.93
CA GLU A 110 -2.55 6.29 9.31
C GLU A 110 -3.47 7.51 9.43
N ASP A 111 -3.46 8.38 8.42
CA ASP A 111 -4.26 9.60 8.42
C ASP A 111 -5.77 9.32 8.21
N MET A 112 -6.10 8.26 7.47
CA MET A 112 -7.48 7.91 7.12
C MET A 112 -8.13 6.89 8.08
N ALA A 113 -7.33 6.08 8.78
CA ALA A 113 -7.82 4.93 9.53
C ALA A 113 -8.57 5.30 10.81
N THR A 114 -9.63 4.55 11.08
CA THR A 114 -10.28 4.53 12.41
C THR A 114 -9.42 3.76 13.41
N ALA A 115 -9.73 3.87 14.70
CA ALA A 115 -9.04 3.11 15.75
C ALA A 115 -9.16 1.59 15.53
N GLU A 116 -10.34 1.11 15.15
CA GLU A 116 -10.61 -0.30 14.87
C GLU A 116 -9.79 -0.83 13.69
N GLN A 117 -9.67 -0.04 12.63
CA GLN A 117 -8.85 -0.39 11.46
C GLN A 117 -7.35 -0.47 11.79
N ARG A 118 -6.86 0.41 12.68
CA ARG A 118 -5.48 0.34 13.18
C ARG A 118 -5.23 -0.93 13.98
N ASP A 119 -6.16 -1.31 14.86
CA ASP A 119 -6.04 -2.54 15.66
C ASP A 119 -6.03 -3.80 14.78
N GLN A 120 -6.70 -3.76 13.63
CA GLN A 120 -6.71 -4.84 12.65
C GLN A 120 -5.44 -4.87 11.78
N GLY A 121 -4.66 -3.79 11.73
CA GLY A 121 -3.45 -3.70 10.92
C GLY A 121 -3.72 -3.79 9.42
N LEU A 122 -4.75 -3.10 8.93
CA LEU A 122 -5.15 -3.16 7.53
C LEU A 122 -4.09 -2.60 6.60
N ASP A 123 -4.04 -3.14 5.39
CA ASP A 123 -3.17 -2.70 4.30
C ASP A 123 -3.93 -1.84 3.26
N ILE A 124 -3.22 -1.27 2.28
CA ILE A 124 -3.84 -0.44 1.24
C ILE A 124 -4.84 -1.24 0.39
N ALA A 125 -4.64 -2.54 0.20
CA ALA A 125 -5.59 -3.35 -0.56
C ALA A 125 -6.92 -3.51 0.18
N ASP A 126 -6.88 -3.62 1.50
CA ASP A 126 -8.10 -3.68 2.30
C ASP A 126 -8.91 -2.39 2.13
N PHE A 127 -8.27 -1.22 2.14
CA PHE A 127 -8.95 0.06 1.90
C PHE A 127 -9.49 0.18 0.47
N LEU A 128 -8.74 -0.30 -0.54
CA LEU A 128 -9.18 -0.27 -1.93
C LEU A 128 -10.34 -1.22 -2.22
N LEU A 129 -10.47 -2.29 -1.45
CA LEU A 129 -11.53 -3.29 -1.57
C LEU A 129 -12.73 -3.00 -0.68
N MET A 130 -12.64 -2.04 0.24
CA MET A 130 -13.80 -1.63 1.04
C MET A 130 -14.89 -1.11 0.11
N GLU A 131 -16.08 -1.67 0.23
CA GLU A 131 -17.26 -1.11 -0.42
C GLU A 131 -17.52 0.28 0.16
N ASP A 132 -17.77 1.21 -0.74
CA ASP A 132 -18.15 2.56 -0.34
C ASP A 132 -19.48 2.52 0.40
N THR A 133 -19.46 2.90 1.66
CA THR A 133 -20.71 3.11 2.37
C THR A 133 -21.50 4.27 1.75
N PRO A 134 -22.85 4.29 1.85
CA PRO A 134 -23.66 5.42 1.38
C PRO A 134 -23.16 6.77 1.92
N GLN A 135 -22.65 6.81 3.16
CA GLN A 135 -22.06 7.99 3.78
C GLN A 135 -20.77 8.43 3.06
N MET A 136 -19.90 7.51 2.69
CA MET A 136 -18.67 7.81 1.95
C MET A 136 -18.98 8.32 0.54
N ILE A 137 -19.98 7.74 -0.11
CA ILE A 137 -20.46 8.20 -1.42
C ILE A 137 -20.99 9.63 -1.30
N LEU A 138 -21.85 9.90 -0.31
CA LEU A 138 -22.41 11.23 -0.05
C LEU A 138 -21.30 12.25 0.22
N GLN A 139 -20.32 11.92 1.07
CA GLN A 139 -19.21 12.83 1.36
C GLN A 139 -18.42 13.17 0.10
N ARG A 140 -18.09 12.20 -0.75
CA ARG A 140 -17.41 12.47 -2.03
C ARG A 140 -18.27 13.31 -2.99
N MET A 141 -19.59 13.17 -2.98
CA MET A 141 -20.48 14.03 -3.75
C MET A 141 -20.44 15.47 -3.24
N ILE A 142 -20.43 15.67 -1.93
CA ILE A 142 -20.31 17.00 -1.28
C ILE A 142 -18.95 17.63 -1.61
N ASP A 143 -17.86 16.88 -1.51
CA ASP A 143 -16.51 17.36 -1.81
C ASP A 143 -16.37 17.84 -3.27
N ARG A 144 -17.06 17.17 -4.21
CA ARG A 144 -17.12 17.57 -5.62
C ARG A 144 -18.05 18.72 -5.89
N ASN A 145 -19.09 18.87 -5.09
CA ASN A 145 -20.09 19.92 -5.23
C ASN A 145 -20.58 20.40 -3.85
N PRO A 146 -19.90 21.40 -3.25
CA PRO A 146 -20.24 21.91 -1.92
C PRO A 146 -21.67 22.43 -1.76
N VAL A 147 -22.36 22.76 -2.86
CA VAL A 147 -23.77 23.20 -2.83
C VAL A 147 -24.67 22.09 -2.28
N LEU A 148 -24.28 20.83 -2.43
CA LEU A 148 -25.04 19.70 -1.87
C LEU A 148 -25.12 19.76 -0.34
N GLN A 149 -24.09 20.19 0.36
CA GLN A 149 -24.14 20.36 1.81
C GLN A 149 -25.18 21.43 2.20
N THR A 150 -25.18 22.55 1.51
CA THR A 150 -26.19 23.61 1.75
C THR A 150 -27.60 23.10 1.56
N LEU A 151 -27.86 22.33 0.49
CA LEU A 151 -29.17 21.75 0.24
C LEU A 151 -29.59 20.75 1.31
N ILE A 152 -28.65 19.92 1.79
CA ILE A 152 -28.90 18.95 2.87
C ILE A 152 -29.31 19.69 4.14
N ASP A 153 -28.59 20.75 4.48
CA ASP A 153 -28.82 21.52 5.70
C ASP A 153 -30.14 22.32 5.62
N GLU A 154 -30.41 22.99 4.50
CA GLU A 154 -31.63 23.82 4.29
C GLU A 154 -32.90 22.98 4.21
N LEU A 155 -32.82 21.78 3.58
CA LEU A 155 -33.98 20.92 3.40
C LEU A 155 -34.11 19.85 4.50
N GLY A 156 -33.18 19.77 5.44
CA GLY A 156 -33.17 18.80 6.51
C GLY A 156 -33.09 17.34 6.01
N LEU A 157 -32.35 17.11 4.88
CA LEU A 157 -32.26 15.79 4.28
C LEU A 157 -31.46 14.85 5.15
N LYS A 158 -31.85 13.57 5.17
CA LYS A 158 -31.14 12.51 5.89
C LYS A 158 -30.86 11.36 4.93
N LEU A 159 -29.67 10.77 5.07
CA LEU A 159 -29.34 9.54 4.39
C LEU A 159 -30.18 8.42 4.99
N VAL A 160 -30.86 7.65 4.13
CA VAL A 160 -31.70 6.52 4.52
C VAL A 160 -31.13 5.27 3.87
N ASP A 161 -30.98 4.19 4.62
CA ASP A 161 -30.60 2.89 4.05
C ASP A 161 -31.69 2.37 3.10
N ALA A 162 -31.26 1.81 1.96
CA ALA A 162 -32.17 1.29 0.94
C ALA A 162 -33.05 0.14 1.47
N GLU A 163 -32.67 -0.50 2.57
CA GLU A 163 -33.47 -1.53 3.22
C GLU A 163 -34.64 -0.97 4.05
N GLN A 164 -34.73 0.35 4.19
CA GLN A 164 -35.81 1.04 4.94
C GLN A 164 -36.86 1.69 4.04
N ILE A 165 -36.78 1.49 2.73
CA ILE A 165 -37.75 1.94 1.71
C ILE A 165 -38.56 0.74 1.23
#